data_7d9e9b6fbd93398e6360ccab41c13ec7
#
_entry.id   7d9e9b6fbd93398e6360ccab41c13ec7
#
_cell.length_a   1.000
_cell.length_b   1.000
_cell.length_c   1.000
_cell.angle_alpha   90.00
_cell.angle_beta   90.00
_cell.angle_gamma   90.00
#
_symmetry.space_group_name_H-M   'P 1'
#
loop_
_entity.id
_entity.type
_entity.pdbx_description
1 polymer ?
#
loop_
_entity_poly.entity_id
_entity_poly.type
_entity_poly.pdbx_seq_one_letter_code
_entity_poly.pdbx_strand_id
1 'polypeptide(L)'
;REIAIHLSYELSFTGKTAGALLDQRLTSEAFADWAEEDSVYQEAPGPKQAAYIRRLVLGVDEHGAELDGYIDKYAKGWRFARIPLVASAIMRVAMYEILYMPDIPNGVAINEAVNIAKKYETPETVKFINGILGSFVRQEFAE
;
A
#
# COMPACT_ATOMS: atom_id res chain seq x y z
N ARG A 1 4.43 4.59 5.02
CA ARG A 1 4.04 3.42 4.22
C ARG A 1 2.74 2.81 4.74
N GLU A 2 2.66 2.49 6.02
CA GLU A 2 1.45 1.93 6.60
C GLU A 2 0.26 2.88 6.52
N ILE A 3 0.46 4.17 6.80
CA ILE A 3 -0.58 5.20 6.68
C ILE A 3 -1.04 5.31 5.22
N ALA A 4 -0.12 5.26 4.26
CA ALA A 4 -0.46 5.30 2.85
C ALA A 4 -1.33 4.09 2.44
N ILE A 5 -1.05 2.92 3.00
CA ILE A 5 -1.85 1.71 2.77
C ILE A 5 -3.27 1.91 3.34
N HIS A 6 -3.40 2.45 4.55
CA HIS A 6 -4.69 2.75 5.16
C HIS A 6 -5.52 3.70 4.29
N LEU A 7 -4.91 4.78 3.81
CA LEU A 7 -5.61 5.77 2.99
C LEU A 7 -5.99 5.21 1.61
N SER A 8 -5.11 4.43 0.99
CA SER A 8 -5.41 3.76 -0.28
C SER A 8 -6.57 2.78 -0.13
N TYR A 9 -6.60 2.03 0.96
CA TYR A 9 -7.71 1.15 1.28
C TYR A 9 -9.02 1.94 1.45
N GLU A 10 -8.97 3.03 2.19
CA GLU A 10 -10.13 3.88 2.46
C GLU A 10 -10.71 4.50 1.19
N LEU A 11 -9.87 4.86 0.21
CA LEU A 11 -10.33 5.39 -1.07
C LEU A 11 -11.28 4.45 -1.81
N SER A 12 -11.18 3.15 -1.56
CA SER A 12 -12.06 2.16 -2.19
C SER A 12 -13.52 2.30 -1.76
N PHE A 13 -13.79 3.01 -0.66
CA PHE A 13 -15.12 3.11 -0.07
C PHE A 13 -15.71 4.50 -0.01
N THR A 14 -14.89 5.55 -0.07
CA THR A 14 -15.34 6.89 0.33
C THR A 14 -15.93 7.72 -0.80
N GLY A 15 -15.62 7.41 -2.05
CA GLY A 15 -15.99 8.24 -3.18
C GLY A 15 -15.28 9.59 -3.23
N LYS A 16 -14.38 9.88 -2.29
CA LYS A 16 -13.57 11.10 -2.28
C LYS A 16 -12.41 10.98 -3.25
N THR A 17 -11.89 12.12 -3.71
CA THR A 17 -10.63 12.12 -4.46
C THR A 17 -9.46 11.85 -3.51
N ALA A 18 -8.37 11.32 -4.05
CA ALA A 18 -7.16 11.06 -3.27
C ALA A 18 -6.63 12.34 -2.60
N GLY A 19 -6.62 13.45 -3.36
CA GLY A 19 -6.18 14.74 -2.83
C GLY A 19 -7.05 15.24 -1.68
N ALA A 20 -8.37 15.14 -1.81
CA ALA A 20 -9.30 15.57 -0.76
C ALA A 20 -9.12 14.73 0.52
N LEU A 21 -8.98 13.42 0.39
CA LEU A 21 -8.75 12.53 1.54
C LEU A 21 -7.43 12.86 2.24
N LEU A 22 -6.37 13.08 1.47
CA LEU A 22 -5.06 13.43 2.01
C LEU A 22 -5.10 14.75 2.77
N ASP A 23 -5.76 15.77 2.21
CA ASP A 23 -5.87 17.07 2.86
C ASP A 23 -6.66 16.99 4.17
N GLN A 24 -7.65 16.11 4.23
CA GLN A 24 -8.43 15.88 5.44
C GLN A 24 -7.66 15.09 6.50
N ARG A 25 -6.92 14.07 6.10
CA ARG A 25 -6.32 13.12 7.03
C ARG A 25 -4.90 13.46 7.48
N LEU A 26 -4.14 14.21 6.68
CA LEU A 26 -2.77 14.60 7.05
C LEU A 26 -2.73 15.90 7.84
N THR A 27 -3.61 16.01 8.83
CA THR A 27 -3.64 17.14 9.77
C THR A 27 -3.35 16.65 11.18
N SER A 28 -2.82 17.54 12.03
CA SER A 28 -2.58 17.20 13.43
C SER A 28 -3.86 16.82 14.16
N GLU A 29 -4.97 17.47 13.83
CA GLU A 29 -6.28 17.16 14.42
C GLU A 29 -6.74 15.76 14.07
N ALA A 30 -6.63 15.37 12.80
CA ALA A 30 -7.00 14.03 12.34
C ALA A 30 -6.14 12.96 13.02
N PHE A 31 -4.84 13.20 13.17
CA PHE A 31 -3.96 12.27 13.87
C PHE A 31 -4.34 12.12 15.34
N ALA A 32 -4.71 13.22 16.00
CA ALA A 32 -5.17 13.16 17.39
C ALA A 32 -6.43 12.30 17.54
N ASP A 33 -7.39 12.42 16.62
CA ASP A 33 -8.63 11.67 16.62
C ASP A 33 -8.40 10.16 16.44
N TRP A 34 -7.40 9.77 15.67
CA TRP A 34 -7.12 8.35 15.37
C TRP A 34 -6.06 7.72 16.26
N ALA A 35 -5.37 8.50 17.09
CA ALA A 35 -4.25 8.03 17.90
C ALA A 35 -4.61 6.91 18.88
N GLU A 36 -5.82 6.93 19.41
CA GLU A 36 -6.30 5.90 20.37
C GLU A 36 -6.63 4.59 19.66
N GLU A 37 -7.02 4.64 18.39
CA GLU A 37 -7.43 3.46 17.64
C GLU A 37 -6.27 2.69 17.01
N ASP A 38 -5.21 3.38 16.61
CA ASP A 38 -4.04 2.75 16.00
C ASP A 38 -2.79 3.54 16.35
N SER A 39 -1.77 2.83 16.87
CA SER A 39 -0.49 3.42 17.27
C SER A 39 0.24 4.14 16.13
N VAL A 40 -0.03 3.79 14.88
CA VAL A 40 0.59 4.44 13.72
C VAL A 40 0.19 5.92 13.62
N TYR A 41 -0.92 6.32 14.24
CA TYR A 41 -1.40 7.70 14.23
C TYR A 41 -1.01 8.51 15.48
N GLN A 42 -0.25 7.94 16.41
CA GLN A 42 0.13 8.64 17.65
C GLN A 42 1.07 9.81 17.39
N GLU A 43 1.85 9.76 16.33
CA GLU A 43 2.77 10.82 15.97
C GLU A 43 2.46 11.29 14.54
N ALA A 44 2.12 12.58 14.40
CA ALA A 44 1.88 13.16 13.08
C ALA A 44 3.19 13.17 12.27
N PRO A 45 3.12 12.86 10.95
CA PRO A 45 4.32 12.81 10.13
C PRO A 45 4.92 14.21 9.95
N GLY A 46 6.26 14.28 9.90
CA GLY A 46 6.95 15.50 9.50
C GLY A 46 6.74 15.79 8.00
N PRO A 47 7.24 16.95 7.51
CA PRO A 47 7.04 17.34 6.11
C PRO A 47 7.51 16.31 5.08
N LYS A 48 8.65 15.68 5.31
CA LYS A 48 9.18 14.66 4.39
C LYS A 48 8.32 13.40 4.39
N GLN A 49 7.87 12.98 5.55
CA GLN A 49 7.01 11.80 5.70
C GLN A 49 5.64 12.07 5.10
N ALA A 50 5.08 13.25 5.31
CA ALA A 50 3.81 13.65 4.73
C ALA A 50 3.88 13.67 3.19
N ALA A 51 4.97 14.20 2.63
CA ALA A 51 5.20 14.21 1.19
C ALA A 51 5.30 12.78 0.64
N TYR A 52 5.96 11.88 1.35
CA TYR A 52 6.08 10.48 0.97
C TYR A 52 4.71 9.78 0.97
N ILE A 53 3.92 9.99 2.02
CA ILE A 53 2.56 9.43 2.10
C ILE A 53 1.70 9.94 0.94
N ARG A 54 1.74 11.25 0.70
CA ARG A 54 0.99 11.88 -0.39
C ARG A 54 1.39 11.32 -1.75
N ARG A 55 2.68 11.17 -1.99
CA ARG A 55 3.20 10.60 -3.23
C ARG A 55 2.70 9.15 -3.44
N LEU A 56 2.74 8.33 -2.40
CA LEU A 56 2.27 6.94 -2.49
C LEU A 56 0.77 6.87 -2.79
N VAL A 57 -0.05 7.62 -2.04
CA VAL A 57 -1.50 7.56 -2.21
C VAL A 57 -1.93 8.08 -3.58
N LEU A 58 -1.39 9.23 -4.01
CA LEU A 58 -1.70 9.81 -5.32
C LEU A 58 -1.21 8.91 -6.45
N GLY A 59 0.00 8.36 -6.31
CA GLY A 59 0.58 7.48 -7.33
C GLY A 59 -0.18 6.17 -7.48
N VAL A 60 -0.55 5.56 -6.37
CA VAL A 60 -1.35 4.33 -6.38
C VAL A 60 -2.73 4.60 -7.01
N ASP A 61 -3.35 5.72 -6.69
CA ASP A 61 -4.64 6.09 -7.29
C ASP A 61 -4.51 6.30 -8.80
N GLU A 62 -3.49 7.04 -9.24
CA GLU A 62 -3.22 7.31 -10.66
C GLU A 62 -2.94 6.03 -11.46
N HIS A 63 -2.17 5.11 -10.89
CA HIS A 63 -1.75 3.88 -11.55
C HIS A 63 -2.55 2.65 -11.15
N GLY A 64 -3.73 2.84 -10.57
CA GLY A 64 -4.55 1.76 -10.02
C GLY A 64 -4.80 0.62 -11.00
N ALA A 65 -5.19 0.92 -12.23
CA ALA A 65 -5.48 -0.10 -13.24
C ALA A 65 -4.24 -0.92 -13.61
N GLU A 66 -3.09 -0.26 -13.75
CA GLU A 66 -1.80 -0.92 -14.02
C GLU A 66 -1.41 -1.85 -12.87
N LEU A 67 -1.52 -1.36 -11.64
CA LEU A 67 -1.15 -2.13 -10.45
C LEU A 67 -2.07 -3.34 -10.27
N ASP A 68 -3.36 -3.17 -10.46
CA ASP A 68 -4.33 -4.27 -10.40
C ASP A 68 -4.06 -5.31 -11.49
N GLY A 69 -3.62 -4.87 -12.67
CA GLY A 69 -3.22 -5.76 -13.75
C GLY A 69 -2.04 -6.66 -13.35
N TYR A 70 -1.05 -6.11 -12.67
CA TYR A 70 0.08 -6.91 -12.16
C TYR A 70 -0.36 -7.88 -11.06
N ILE A 71 -1.23 -7.46 -10.15
CA ILE A 71 -1.75 -8.35 -9.11
C ILE A 71 -2.46 -9.53 -9.76
N ASP A 72 -3.34 -9.27 -10.71
CA ASP A 72 -4.07 -10.30 -11.43
C ASP A 72 -3.13 -11.26 -12.18
N LYS A 73 -2.11 -10.72 -12.83
CA LYS A 73 -1.13 -11.49 -13.60
C LYS A 73 -0.37 -12.50 -12.74
N TYR A 74 -0.03 -12.12 -11.50
CA TYR A 74 0.81 -12.95 -10.63
C TYR A 74 0.04 -13.67 -9.53
N ALA A 75 -1.25 -13.42 -9.40
CA ALA A 75 -2.11 -14.05 -8.39
C ALA A 75 -2.66 -15.40 -8.87
N LYS A 76 -1.81 -16.26 -9.42
CA LYS A 76 -2.23 -17.57 -9.94
C LYS A 76 -2.74 -18.44 -8.80
N GLY A 77 -3.93 -19.01 -9.00
CA GLY A 77 -4.57 -19.84 -8.00
C GLY A 77 -5.50 -19.06 -7.05
N TRP A 78 -5.49 -17.72 -7.14
CA TRP A 78 -6.42 -16.89 -6.39
C TRP A 78 -7.30 -16.11 -7.36
N ARG A 79 -8.60 -16.13 -7.12
CA ARG A 79 -9.52 -15.30 -7.87
C ARG A 79 -9.42 -13.87 -7.35
N PHE A 80 -9.24 -12.90 -8.23
CA PHE A 80 -9.13 -11.48 -7.87
C PHE A 80 -10.25 -11.05 -6.90
N ALA A 81 -11.48 -11.50 -7.14
CA ALA A 81 -12.62 -11.18 -6.30
C ALA A 81 -12.51 -11.68 -4.85
N ARG A 82 -11.56 -12.57 -4.57
CA ARG A 82 -11.35 -13.13 -3.22
C ARG A 82 -10.11 -12.59 -2.52
N ILE A 83 -9.36 -11.71 -3.18
CA ILE A 83 -8.21 -11.08 -2.54
C ILE A 83 -8.74 -10.04 -1.56
N PRO A 84 -8.38 -10.13 -0.26
CA PRO A 84 -8.82 -9.13 0.71
C PRO A 84 -8.38 -7.72 0.28
N LEU A 85 -9.25 -6.73 0.47
CA LEU A 85 -8.98 -5.36 0.03
C LEU A 85 -7.74 -4.76 0.69
N VAL A 86 -7.47 -5.11 1.95
CA VAL A 86 -6.25 -4.67 2.63
C VAL A 86 -5.02 -5.28 1.96
N ALA A 87 -5.07 -6.56 1.60
CA ALA A 87 -3.98 -7.21 0.89
C ALA A 87 -3.70 -6.55 -0.46
N SER A 88 -4.76 -6.20 -1.20
CA SER A 88 -4.62 -5.48 -2.48
C SER A 88 -3.97 -4.12 -2.27
N ALA A 89 -4.38 -3.36 -1.23
CA ALA A 89 -3.79 -2.06 -0.92
C ALA A 89 -2.31 -2.18 -0.59
N ILE A 90 -1.92 -3.19 0.20
CA ILE A 90 -0.52 -3.45 0.55
C ILE A 90 0.30 -3.72 -0.72
N MET A 91 -0.20 -4.59 -1.58
CA MET A 91 0.50 -4.95 -2.81
C MET A 91 0.60 -3.79 -3.79
N ARG A 92 -0.45 -2.96 -3.93
CA ARG A 92 -0.42 -1.77 -4.79
C ARG A 92 0.65 -0.79 -4.34
N VAL A 93 0.74 -0.52 -3.04
CA VAL A 93 1.77 0.39 -2.51
C VAL A 93 3.17 -0.16 -2.76
N ALA A 94 3.40 -1.45 -2.49
CA ALA A 94 4.70 -2.08 -2.71
C ALA A 94 5.10 -2.05 -4.19
N MET A 95 4.18 -2.39 -5.09
CA MET A 95 4.43 -2.38 -6.54
C MET A 95 4.71 -0.97 -7.04
N TYR A 96 3.98 0.03 -6.52
CA TYR A 96 4.25 1.42 -6.88
C TYR A 96 5.66 1.84 -6.48
N GLU A 97 6.09 1.50 -5.26
CA GLU A 97 7.45 1.79 -4.82
C GLU A 97 8.49 1.13 -5.73
N ILE A 98 8.27 -0.13 -6.09
CA ILE A 98 9.18 -0.90 -6.94
C ILE A 98 9.28 -0.29 -8.35
N LEU A 99 8.13 0.10 -8.92
CA LEU A 99 8.07 0.62 -10.29
C LEU A 99 8.55 2.07 -10.39
N TYR A 100 8.20 2.93 -9.43
CA TYR A 100 8.32 4.38 -9.58
C TYR A 100 9.22 5.05 -8.56
N MET A 101 9.77 4.30 -7.61
CA MET A 101 10.65 4.84 -6.57
C MET A 101 11.96 4.05 -6.53
N PRO A 102 12.83 4.22 -7.54
CA PRO A 102 14.04 3.40 -7.69
C PRO A 102 15.04 3.54 -6.54
N ASP A 103 14.94 4.60 -5.74
CA ASP A 103 15.81 4.77 -4.56
C ASP A 103 15.49 3.76 -3.47
N ILE A 104 14.30 3.13 -3.52
CA ILE A 104 13.93 2.09 -2.56
C ILE A 104 14.30 0.74 -3.17
N PRO A 105 15.21 -0.03 -2.55
CA PRO A 105 15.54 -1.37 -3.05
C PRO A 105 14.29 -2.28 -3.07
N ASN A 106 14.17 -3.09 -4.10
CA ASN A 106 13.01 -3.98 -4.26
C ASN A 106 12.81 -4.90 -3.06
N GLY A 107 13.89 -5.45 -2.52
CA GLY A 107 13.83 -6.30 -1.33
C GLY A 107 13.29 -5.57 -0.10
N VAL A 108 13.61 -4.29 0.04
CA VAL A 108 13.10 -3.47 1.14
C VAL A 108 11.58 -3.26 0.99
N ALA A 109 11.13 -2.91 -0.21
CA ALA A 109 9.69 -2.71 -0.48
C ALA A 109 8.89 -3.98 -0.18
N ILE A 110 9.37 -5.14 -0.61
CA ILE A 110 8.72 -6.43 -0.35
C ILE A 110 8.73 -6.76 1.14
N ASN A 111 9.87 -6.63 1.79
CA ASN A 111 10.01 -6.96 3.21
C ASN A 111 9.10 -6.10 4.10
N GLU A 112 9.03 -4.81 3.83
CA GLU A 112 8.16 -3.89 4.56
C GLU A 112 6.68 -4.21 4.33
N ALA A 113 6.30 -4.52 3.09
CA ALA A 113 4.94 -4.92 2.76
C ALA A 113 4.54 -6.19 3.53
N VAL A 114 5.41 -7.19 3.56
CA VAL A 114 5.17 -8.44 4.28
C VAL A 114 5.05 -8.19 5.78
N ASN A 115 5.90 -7.34 6.35
CA ASN A 115 5.84 -7.00 7.77
C ASN A 115 4.54 -6.29 8.14
N ILE A 116 4.06 -5.38 7.31
CA ILE A 116 2.78 -4.72 7.51
C ILE A 116 1.63 -5.73 7.38
N ALA A 117 1.70 -6.62 6.39
CA ALA A 117 0.68 -7.65 6.18
C ALA A 117 0.52 -8.56 7.41
N LYS A 118 1.60 -8.86 8.12
CA LYS A 118 1.53 -9.67 9.35
C LYS A 118 0.65 -9.06 10.43
N LYS A 119 0.49 -7.75 10.42
CA LYS A 119 -0.36 -7.02 11.37
C LYS A 119 -1.85 -7.15 11.04
N TYR A 120 -2.19 -7.27 9.76
CA TYR A 120 -3.58 -7.18 9.28
C TYR A 120 -4.15 -8.47 8.70
N GLU A 121 -3.31 -9.40 8.30
CA GLU A 121 -3.73 -10.56 7.51
C GLU A 121 -3.32 -11.88 8.14
N THR A 122 -3.97 -12.97 7.69
CA THR A 122 -3.62 -14.32 8.12
C THR A 122 -2.24 -14.73 7.59
N PRO A 123 -1.56 -15.69 8.25
CA PRO A 123 -0.27 -16.20 7.74
C PRO A 123 -0.34 -16.69 6.29
N GLU A 124 -1.45 -17.30 5.90
CA GLU A 124 -1.66 -17.76 4.53
C GLU A 124 -1.67 -16.59 3.54
N THR A 125 -2.40 -15.52 3.86
CA THR A 125 -2.47 -14.32 3.02
C THR A 125 -1.11 -13.62 2.97
N VAL A 126 -0.37 -13.57 4.08
CA VAL A 126 0.98 -13.00 4.12
C VAL A 126 1.90 -13.75 3.15
N LYS A 127 1.86 -15.07 3.17
CA LYS A 127 2.63 -15.92 2.27
C LYS A 127 2.28 -15.66 0.81
N PHE A 128 1.00 -15.50 0.53
CA PHE A 128 0.48 -15.19 -0.79
C PHE A 128 0.99 -13.84 -1.29
N ILE A 129 0.94 -12.81 -0.45
CA ILE A 129 1.48 -11.47 -0.77
C ILE A 129 2.97 -11.55 -1.11
N ASN A 130 3.74 -12.24 -0.27
CA ASN A 130 5.17 -12.42 -0.50
C ASN A 130 5.44 -13.12 -1.84
N GLY A 131 4.66 -14.15 -2.15
CA GLY A 131 4.77 -14.90 -3.42
C GLY A 131 4.47 -14.05 -4.63
N ILE A 132 3.40 -13.24 -4.59
CA ILE A 132 3.03 -12.34 -5.69
C ILE A 132 4.11 -11.29 -5.92
N LEU A 133 4.54 -10.61 -4.86
CA LEU A 133 5.55 -9.55 -4.98
C LEU A 133 6.90 -10.11 -5.45
N GLY A 134 7.29 -11.28 -4.97
CA GLY A 134 8.50 -11.95 -5.43
C GLY A 134 8.43 -12.31 -6.91
N SER A 135 7.32 -12.87 -7.36
CA SER A 135 7.12 -13.19 -8.78
C SER A 135 7.12 -11.95 -9.65
N PHE A 136 6.46 -10.89 -9.19
CA PHE A 136 6.43 -9.60 -9.86
C PHE A 136 7.85 -9.07 -10.11
N VAL A 137 8.69 -9.05 -9.09
CA VAL A 137 10.08 -8.58 -9.23
C VAL A 137 10.88 -9.49 -10.16
N ARG A 138 10.78 -10.79 -9.99
CA ARG A 138 11.53 -11.74 -10.83
C ARG A 138 11.17 -11.65 -12.31
N GLN A 139 9.89 -11.44 -12.62
CA GLN A 139 9.42 -11.43 -14.00
C GLN A 139 9.51 -10.06 -14.66
N GLU A 140 9.20 -8.98 -13.94
CA GLU A 140 9.18 -7.64 -14.53
C GLU A 140 10.54 -6.95 -14.50
N PHE A 141 11.44 -7.36 -13.61
CA PHE A 141 12.79 -6.78 -13.47
C PHE A 141 13.91 -7.78 -13.74
N ALA A 142 13.60 -8.90 -14.38
CA ALA A 142 14.63 -9.84 -14.83
C ALA A 142 15.46 -9.19 -15.96
N GLU A 143 16.77 -9.28 -15.84
CA GLU A 143 17.69 -8.83 -16.88
C GLU A 143 17.95 -9.93 -17.91
#